data_bc29438ba4bf5b9dc17d6befd42b8151
#
_entry.id   bc29438ba4bf5b9dc17d6befd42b8151
#
_cell.length_a   1.000
_cell.length_b   1.000
_cell.length_c   1.000
_cell.angle_alpha   90.00
_cell.angle_beta   90.00
_cell.angle_gamma   90.00
#
_symmetry.space_group_name_H-M   'P 1'
#
loop_
_entity.id
_entity.type
_entity.pdbx_description
1 polymer ?
#
loop_
_entity_poly.entity_id
_entity_poly.type
_entity_poly.pdbx_seq_one_letter_code
_entity_poly.pdbx_strand_id
1 'polypeptide(L)'
;MLTLSSNKKQIFGGLIMTMYMTDILEKYAVQQPSEIATLYDGKKLSYREFYKCVERFAAYLQEQNYKKDDVIALYTLNSDLFLIAYLGVQLAGYVAMPINTKLAAPEVEFIFNHSQAKGLIYDERLAEALEDVSYSFQHVIGFQTMNNIFKNTNLVRAVVQLEANDTAVVMYTSGTTGKPKGVMLTHENIVATADIWSSSMKMSNKDRMFICTPLFHCAGLHVFAMPMFYQGGTVVIEEAFSPTKTLAQIAITEATIFFGVPSMYTIILNTPGFKEHSFSHLRLLCYGAAPMPYELVKQVKEAFSNVNVQNLYGQTENTPAATSLLDTDALTKIGSVGKPLGQTEVRVVDSEGKEVPAGEVGEICVRGPQVMKGYLRNPEETARTIIDGWLYSGDLGRFDEEGYLYIVDRKKDMIIRGGENIYPIEVEEVLYQLPEILEAAVVGLPHEVYGEVPKAFVVFKEGKSLDEENILSYCQSQLAKYKVPYEIECLTELPRNASGKVLKHTLRPKVSTI
;
A
#
# COMPACT_ATOMS: atom_id res chain seq x y z
N MET A 1 -5.13 34.17 19.59
CA MET A 1 -5.66 34.42 18.25
C MET A 1 -4.71 33.78 17.26
N LEU A 2 -5.04 32.62 16.74
CA LEU A 2 -4.25 31.96 15.70
C LEU A 2 -4.57 32.65 14.37
N THR A 3 -3.62 33.39 13.83
CA THR A 3 -3.71 34.00 12.51
C THR A 3 -3.49 32.92 11.47
N LEU A 4 -4.51 32.61 10.67
CA LEU A 4 -4.42 31.75 9.50
C LEU A 4 -3.36 32.29 8.54
N SER A 5 -2.31 31.53 8.27
CA SER A 5 -1.26 31.89 7.32
C SER A 5 -1.86 32.04 5.92
N SER A 6 -1.60 33.18 5.29
CA SER A 6 -2.09 33.54 3.95
C SER A 6 -1.30 32.82 2.86
N ASN A 7 -1.40 31.50 2.74
CA ASN A 7 -0.76 30.78 1.65
C ASN A 7 -1.73 30.53 0.48
N LYS A 8 -1.23 30.78 -0.71
CA LYS A 8 -1.92 30.85 -1.99
C LYS A 8 -2.91 29.71 -2.22
N LYS A 9 -4.18 30.07 -2.29
CA LYS A 9 -5.29 29.21 -2.67
C LYS A 9 -5.35 29.12 -4.20
N GLN A 10 -5.17 27.96 -4.79
CA GLN A 10 -5.52 27.73 -6.19
C GLN A 10 -6.98 27.26 -6.27
N ILE A 11 -7.73 27.88 -7.19
CA ILE A 11 -9.14 27.54 -7.42
C ILE A 11 -9.20 26.57 -8.59
N PHE A 12 -9.51 25.31 -8.32
CA PHE A 12 -9.92 24.34 -9.32
C PHE A 12 -11.41 24.06 -9.11
N GLY A 13 -12.24 24.37 -10.11
CA GLY A 13 -13.67 24.08 -10.08
C GLY A 13 -14.48 24.77 -8.97
N GLY A 14 -14.03 25.92 -8.45
CA GLY A 14 -14.77 26.68 -7.42
C GLY A 14 -14.51 26.27 -5.98
N LEU A 15 -13.70 25.23 -5.73
CA LEU A 15 -13.24 24.86 -4.37
C LEU A 15 -11.83 25.41 -4.12
N ILE A 16 -11.64 25.94 -2.89
CA ILE A 16 -10.32 26.29 -2.38
C ILE A 16 -9.63 25.00 -1.99
N MET A 17 -8.76 24.46 -2.85
CA MET A 17 -7.96 23.27 -2.51
C MET A 17 -6.88 23.65 -1.48
N THR A 18 -6.88 22.97 -0.36
CA THR A 18 -5.78 22.95 0.62
C THR A 18 -4.64 22.17 -0.04
N MET A 19 -3.45 22.77 -0.09
CA MET A 19 -2.31 22.18 -0.81
C MET A 19 -1.55 21.13 0.00
N TYR A 20 -1.79 21.02 1.32
CA TYR A 20 -1.03 20.17 2.23
C TYR A 20 -1.92 19.45 3.23
N MET A 21 -1.55 18.21 3.55
CA MET A 21 -2.25 17.43 4.59
C MET A 21 -2.18 18.10 5.97
N THR A 22 -1.09 18.83 6.23
CA THR A 22 -0.88 19.55 7.49
C THR A 22 -1.84 20.72 7.66
N ASP A 23 -2.24 21.41 6.59
CA ASP A 23 -3.25 22.48 6.63
C ASP A 23 -4.64 21.92 6.93
N ILE A 24 -4.92 20.71 6.42
CA ILE A 24 -6.18 20.00 6.71
C ILE A 24 -6.26 19.63 8.19
N LEU A 25 -5.15 19.15 8.76
CA LEU A 25 -5.08 18.86 10.20
C LEU A 25 -5.23 20.11 11.05
N GLU A 26 -4.58 21.22 10.67
CA GLU A 26 -4.73 22.53 11.35
C GLU A 26 -6.18 22.97 11.32
N LYS A 27 -6.85 22.87 10.17
CA LYS A 27 -8.28 23.16 10.02
C LYS A 27 -9.11 22.38 11.04
N TYR A 28 -8.91 21.06 11.16
CA TYR A 28 -9.69 20.26 12.11
C TYR A 28 -9.28 20.49 13.57
N ALA A 29 -8.01 20.78 13.85
CA ALA A 29 -7.58 21.18 15.18
C ALA A 29 -8.26 22.47 15.67
N VAL A 30 -8.72 23.34 14.74
CA VAL A 30 -9.48 24.56 15.02
C VAL A 30 -10.99 24.30 15.01
N GLN A 31 -11.52 23.61 14.00
CA GLN A 31 -12.96 23.45 13.78
C GLN A 31 -13.60 22.37 14.67
N GLN A 32 -12.87 21.28 14.93
CA GLN A 32 -13.35 20.17 15.77
C GLN A 32 -12.26 19.72 16.75
N PRO A 33 -11.82 20.60 17.66
CA PRO A 33 -10.62 20.42 18.49
C PRO A 33 -10.66 19.22 19.45
N SER A 34 -11.84 18.81 19.84
CA SER A 34 -12.07 17.69 20.79
C SER A 34 -12.35 16.34 20.12
N GLU A 35 -12.61 16.34 18.80
CA GLU A 35 -12.80 15.08 18.09
C GLU A 35 -11.49 14.27 18.04
N ILE A 36 -11.61 12.95 18.08
CA ILE A 36 -10.46 12.05 18.15
C ILE A 36 -9.81 11.91 16.77
N ALA A 37 -8.56 12.31 16.67
CA ALA A 37 -7.75 12.13 15.47
C ALA A 37 -7.14 10.72 15.41
N THR A 38 -6.53 10.25 16.52
CA THR A 38 -5.92 8.93 16.61
C THR A 38 -6.32 8.18 17.87
N LEU A 39 -6.39 6.84 17.74
CA LEU A 39 -6.54 5.90 18.84
C LEU A 39 -5.48 4.82 18.68
N TYR A 40 -4.58 4.73 19.64
CA TYR A 40 -3.49 3.77 19.66
C TYR A 40 -3.24 3.26 21.07
N ASP A 41 -3.26 1.95 21.27
CA ASP A 41 -3.02 1.27 22.57
C ASP A 41 -3.82 1.89 23.74
N GLY A 42 -5.11 2.14 23.50
CA GLY A 42 -6.01 2.77 24.46
C GLY A 42 -5.85 4.29 24.64
N LYS A 43 -4.77 4.87 24.14
CA LYS A 43 -4.53 6.32 24.15
C LYS A 43 -5.31 6.99 23.04
N LYS A 44 -6.00 8.07 23.35
CA LYS A 44 -6.72 8.94 22.42
C LYS A 44 -6.02 10.27 22.32
N LEU A 45 -5.78 10.74 21.10
CA LEU A 45 -5.39 12.12 20.86
C LEU A 45 -6.50 12.81 20.06
N SER A 46 -6.99 13.93 20.57
CA SER A 46 -7.88 14.81 19.84
C SER A 46 -7.13 15.49 18.69
N TYR A 47 -7.86 16.03 17.70
CA TYR A 47 -7.25 16.80 16.60
C TYR A 47 -6.38 17.94 17.10
N ARG A 48 -6.80 18.64 18.16
CA ARG A 48 -5.99 19.70 18.79
C ARG A 48 -4.70 19.17 19.40
N GLU A 49 -4.76 18.06 20.12
CA GLU A 49 -3.58 17.48 20.78
C GLU A 49 -2.63 16.88 19.74
N PHE A 50 -3.16 16.15 18.78
CA PHE A 50 -2.39 15.56 17.70
C PHE A 50 -1.66 16.63 16.89
N TYR A 51 -2.36 17.67 16.43
CA TYR A 51 -1.75 18.76 15.67
C TYR A 51 -0.68 19.52 16.47
N LYS A 52 -0.92 19.76 17.77
CA LYS A 52 0.11 20.37 18.64
C LYS A 52 1.38 19.52 18.73
N CYS A 53 1.27 18.19 18.78
CA CYS A 53 2.43 17.32 18.74
C CYS A 53 3.17 17.42 17.40
N VAL A 54 2.45 17.42 16.28
CA VAL A 54 3.01 17.61 14.93
C VAL A 54 3.72 18.96 14.83
N GLU A 55 3.09 20.05 15.28
CA GLU A 55 3.64 21.40 15.23
C GLU A 55 4.91 21.55 16.09
N ARG A 56 4.91 21.03 17.32
CA ARG A 56 6.08 21.05 18.20
C ARG A 56 7.23 20.25 17.65
N PHE A 57 6.91 19.09 17.07
CA PHE A 57 7.94 18.27 16.45
C PHE A 57 8.54 18.94 15.21
N ALA A 58 7.73 19.59 14.38
CA ALA A 58 8.20 20.38 13.26
C ALA A 58 9.10 21.54 13.72
N ALA A 59 8.71 22.27 14.76
CA ALA A 59 9.52 23.33 15.33
C ALA A 59 10.87 22.83 15.83
N TYR A 60 10.88 21.71 16.55
CA TYR A 60 12.14 21.07 17.00
C TYR A 60 13.05 20.70 15.83
N LEU A 61 12.49 20.10 14.76
CA LEU A 61 13.28 19.73 13.58
C LEU A 61 13.90 20.94 12.90
N GLN A 62 13.20 22.08 12.88
CA GLN A 62 13.72 23.33 12.31
C GLN A 62 14.91 23.91 13.09
N GLU A 63 15.04 23.60 14.39
CA GLU A 63 16.23 23.95 15.19
C GLU A 63 17.46 23.08 14.89
N GLN A 64 17.30 21.96 14.14
CA GLN A 64 18.38 20.99 13.88
C GLN A 64 19.24 21.32 12.67
N ASN A 65 19.11 22.50 12.07
CA ASN A 65 19.88 22.95 10.90
C ASN A 65 19.77 22.07 9.64
N TYR A 66 18.66 21.35 9.46
CA TYR A 66 18.34 20.70 8.20
C TYR A 66 18.02 21.74 7.11
N LYS A 67 18.23 21.34 5.87
CA LYS A 67 17.86 22.14 4.69
C LYS A 67 16.54 21.67 4.11
N LYS A 68 15.87 22.52 3.35
CA LYS A 68 14.73 22.12 2.53
C LYS A 68 15.13 20.90 1.69
N ASP A 69 14.22 19.93 1.54
CA ASP A 69 14.39 18.66 0.84
C ASP A 69 15.36 17.65 1.49
N ASP A 70 15.95 17.94 2.66
CA ASP A 70 16.67 16.92 3.41
C ASP A 70 15.74 15.77 3.79
N VAL A 71 16.25 14.54 3.61
CA VAL A 71 15.48 13.32 3.87
C VAL A 71 15.66 12.89 5.32
N ILE A 72 14.53 12.66 6.01
CA ILE A 72 14.47 12.16 7.38
C ILE A 72 13.84 10.77 7.38
N ALA A 73 14.64 9.76 7.74
CA ALA A 73 14.21 8.38 7.80
C ALA A 73 13.31 8.12 9.02
N LEU A 74 12.26 7.32 8.84
CA LEU A 74 11.34 6.87 9.88
C LEU A 74 11.45 5.34 10.00
N TYR A 75 12.21 4.85 10.98
CA TYR A 75 12.40 3.43 11.26
C TYR A 75 11.59 3.03 12.50
N THR A 76 10.29 2.86 12.31
CA THR A 76 9.34 2.74 13.43
C THR A 76 8.22 1.75 13.13
N LEU A 77 7.64 1.17 14.19
CA LEU A 77 6.39 0.41 14.11
C LEU A 77 5.18 1.34 13.96
N ASN A 78 4.02 0.75 13.66
CA ASN A 78 2.76 1.50 13.61
C ASN A 78 2.45 2.12 14.97
N SER A 79 2.22 3.42 15.00
CA SER A 79 1.86 4.17 16.22
C SER A 79 1.34 5.57 15.87
N ASP A 80 0.78 6.25 16.87
CA ASP A 80 0.48 7.69 16.76
C ASP A 80 1.77 8.51 16.56
N LEU A 81 2.90 8.08 17.15
CA LEU A 81 4.20 8.74 17.00
C LEU A 81 4.75 8.64 15.57
N PHE A 82 4.50 7.53 14.86
CA PHE A 82 4.81 7.43 13.43
C PHE A 82 4.11 8.53 12.62
N LEU A 83 2.80 8.68 12.82
CA LEU A 83 2.01 9.68 12.08
C LEU A 83 2.40 11.11 12.46
N ILE A 84 2.70 11.36 13.72
CA ILE A 84 3.20 12.67 14.19
C ILE A 84 4.57 12.97 13.56
N ALA A 85 5.48 12.00 13.53
CA ALA A 85 6.79 12.15 12.91
C ALA A 85 6.67 12.40 11.41
N TYR A 86 5.86 11.60 10.71
CA TYR A 86 5.61 11.73 9.28
C TYR A 86 5.10 13.12 8.88
N LEU A 87 4.08 13.62 9.59
CA LEU A 87 3.48 14.92 9.30
C LEU A 87 4.33 16.08 9.83
N GLY A 88 5.05 15.88 10.95
CA GLY A 88 5.95 16.88 11.50
C GLY A 88 7.18 17.15 10.62
N VAL A 89 7.73 16.10 9.99
CA VAL A 89 8.81 16.23 9.00
C VAL A 89 8.33 17.06 7.81
N GLN A 90 7.15 16.78 7.27
CA GLN A 90 6.57 17.53 6.15
C GLN A 90 6.25 18.99 6.54
N LEU A 91 5.68 19.20 7.71
CA LEU A 91 5.36 20.54 8.23
C LEU A 91 6.61 21.38 8.46
N ALA A 92 7.74 20.76 8.77
CA ALA A 92 9.04 21.40 8.90
C ALA A 92 9.70 21.75 7.55
N GLY A 93 9.18 21.25 6.44
CA GLY A 93 9.72 21.47 5.09
C GLY A 93 10.73 20.44 4.64
N TYR A 94 10.73 19.25 5.26
CA TYR A 94 11.65 18.15 4.95
C TYR A 94 10.90 16.97 4.34
N VAL A 95 11.66 16.00 3.82
CA VAL A 95 11.13 14.83 3.13
C VAL A 95 11.09 13.66 4.10
N ALA A 96 9.90 13.12 4.37
CA ALA A 96 9.74 11.92 5.17
C ALA A 96 10.13 10.67 4.37
N MET A 97 10.81 9.72 5.01
CA MET A 97 11.17 8.45 4.38
C MET A 97 10.84 7.28 5.32
N PRO A 98 9.60 6.76 5.25
CA PRO A 98 9.23 5.55 5.97
C PRO A 98 10.05 4.35 5.52
N ILE A 99 10.60 3.59 6.48
CA ILE A 99 11.44 2.43 6.22
C ILE A 99 10.73 1.16 6.64
N ASN A 100 10.78 0.16 5.79
CA ASN A 100 10.34 -1.19 6.14
C ASN A 100 11.26 -1.80 7.20
N THR A 101 10.74 -1.96 8.41
CA THR A 101 11.46 -2.47 9.58
C THR A 101 11.79 -3.96 9.53
N LYS A 102 11.32 -4.67 8.51
CA LYS A 102 11.61 -6.09 8.28
C LYS A 102 12.75 -6.34 7.29
N LEU A 103 13.34 -5.28 6.73
CA LEU A 103 14.51 -5.39 5.86
C LEU A 103 15.74 -5.78 6.64
N ALA A 104 16.63 -6.54 6.01
CA ALA A 104 17.94 -6.86 6.57
C ALA A 104 18.86 -5.63 6.60
N ALA A 105 19.83 -5.59 7.52
CA ALA A 105 20.72 -4.45 7.69
C ALA A 105 21.38 -3.96 6.38
N PRO A 106 21.88 -4.82 5.46
CA PRO A 106 22.45 -4.36 4.18
C PRO A 106 21.43 -3.65 3.26
N GLU A 107 20.16 -4.04 3.33
CA GLU A 107 19.10 -3.40 2.54
C GLU A 107 18.77 -2.01 3.11
N VAL A 108 18.70 -1.90 4.44
CA VAL A 108 18.49 -0.62 5.15
C VAL A 108 19.67 0.31 4.90
N GLU A 109 20.90 -0.19 4.99
CA GLU A 109 22.12 0.57 4.70
C GLU A 109 22.14 1.09 3.25
N PHE A 110 21.75 0.25 2.28
CA PHE A 110 21.58 0.69 0.89
C PHE A 110 20.60 1.86 0.77
N ILE A 111 19.45 1.78 1.42
CA ILE A 111 18.41 2.82 1.38
C ILE A 111 18.94 4.12 1.98
N PHE A 112 19.61 4.09 3.13
CA PHE A 112 20.16 5.28 3.75
C PHE A 112 21.26 5.94 2.90
N ASN A 113 22.15 5.13 2.32
CA ASN A 113 23.21 5.62 1.42
C ASN A 113 22.61 6.20 0.13
N HIS A 114 21.66 5.51 -0.50
CA HIS A 114 21.04 5.96 -1.74
C HIS A 114 20.21 7.23 -1.54
N SER A 115 19.44 7.33 -0.45
CA SER A 115 18.64 8.52 -0.13
C SER A 115 19.46 9.68 0.39
N GLN A 116 20.66 9.43 0.94
CA GLN A 116 21.48 10.39 1.69
C GLN A 116 20.70 11.00 2.88
N ALA A 117 19.96 10.15 3.59
CA ALA A 117 19.16 10.58 4.73
C ALA A 117 20.01 11.34 5.76
N LYS A 118 19.51 12.50 6.21
CA LYS A 118 20.22 13.37 7.17
C LYS A 118 19.82 13.08 8.60
N GLY A 119 18.59 12.66 8.83
CA GLY A 119 18.07 12.35 10.15
C GLY A 119 17.45 10.96 10.21
N LEU A 120 17.44 10.40 11.40
CA LEU A 120 16.74 9.17 11.73
C LEU A 120 15.80 9.41 12.90
N ILE A 121 14.54 9.07 12.71
CA ILE A 121 13.55 8.95 13.78
C ILE A 121 13.26 7.46 13.93
N TYR A 122 13.40 6.92 15.16
CA TYR A 122 13.26 5.49 15.36
C TYR A 122 12.51 5.14 16.65
N ASP A 123 11.93 3.95 16.66
CA ASP A 123 11.39 3.32 17.84
C ASP A 123 12.52 2.58 18.54
N GLU A 124 12.78 2.90 19.79
CA GLU A 124 13.90 2.30 20.57
C GLU A 124 13.79 0.78 20.68
N ARG A 125 12.60 0.21 20.53
CA ARG A 125 12.37 -1.24 20.49
C ARG A 125 13.03 -1.92 19.29
N LEU A 126 13.37 -1.15 18.26
CA LEU A 126 14.02 -1.60 17.03
C LEU A 126 15.52 -1.26 16.99
N ALA A 127 16.12 -0.80 18.10
CA ALA A 127 17.53 -0.37 18.16
C ALA A 127 18.48 -1.49 17.74
N GLU A 128 18.28 -2.72 18.22
CA GLU A 128 19.09 -3.90 17.87
C GLU A 128 19.18 -4.14 16.36
N ALA A 129 18.09 -3.97 15.63
CA ALA A 129 18.07 -4.14 14.17
C ALA A 129 18.90 -3.09 13.40
N LEU A 130 19.27 -2.00 14.06
CA LEU A 130 20.11 -0.93 13.49
C LEU A 130 21.59 -1.04 13.87
N GLU A 131 21.99 -1.94 14.78
CA GLU A 131 23.38 -2.08 15.26
C GLU A 131 24.34 -2.49 14.13
N ASP A 132 23.86 -3.33 13.20
CA ASP A 132 24.64 -3.80 12.04
C ASP A 132 24.57 -2.86 10.84
N VAL A 133 23.86 -1.71 10.94
CA VAL A 133 23.72 -0.73 9.84
C VAL A 133 24.83 0.30 9.92
N SER A 134 25.75 0.29 8.96
CA SER A 134 26.87 1.25 8.89
C SER A 134 26.47 2.51 8.16
N TYR A 135 25.84 3.47 8.89
CA TYR A 135 25.47 4.77 8.35
C TYR A 135 25.49 5.86 9.42
N SER A 136 25.91 7.08 9.06
CA SER A 136 25.99 8.20 9.98
C SER A 136 24.95 9.26 9.68
N PHE A 137 24.05 9.50 10.63
CA PHE A 137 23.06 10.58 10.55
C PHE A 137 23.58 11.86 11.23
N GLN A 138 23.10 13.00 10.78
CA GLN A 138 23.34 14.28 11.47
C GLN A 138 22.65 14.29 12.84
N HIS A 139 21.43 13.76 12.92
CA HIS A 139 20.69 13.60 14.17
C HIS A 139 19.94 12.27 14.19
N VAL A 140 19.88 11.67 15.39
CA VAL A 140 19.11 10.46 15.68
C VAL A 140 18.13 10.77 16.82
N ILE A 141 16.84 10.55 16.58
CA ILE A 141 15.76 10.94 17.48
C ILE A 141 14.91 9.71 17.79
N GLY A 142 14.97 9.25 19.03
CA GLY A 142 14.09 8.18 19.51
C GLY A 142 12.71 8.68 19.95
N PHE A 143 11.75 7.81 20.07
CA PHE A 143 10.40 8.11 20.53
C PHE A 143 10.35 8.69 21.96
N GLN A 144 11.28 8.29 22.84
CA GLN A 144 11.40 8.90 24.17
C GLN A 144 11.75 10.39 24.07
N THR A 145 12.66 10.74 23.17
CA THR A 145 13.00 12.14 22.89
C THR A 145 11.80 12.90 22.31
N MET A 146 11.04 12.31 21.38
CA MET A 146 9.83 12.92 20.85
C MET A 146 8.80 13.21 21.96
N ASN A 147 8.57 12.27 22.87
CA ASN A 147 7.66 12.47 24.01
C ASN A 147 8.09 13.63 24.94
N ASN A 148 9.38 13.90 25.06
CA ASN A 148 9.90 15.05 25.80
C ASN A 148 9.73 16.35 25.02
N ILE A 149 9.94 16.33 23.69
CA ILE A 149 9.69 17.48 22.80
C ILE A 149 8.24 17.95 22.92
N PHE A 150 7.28 17.01 22.96
CA PHE A 150 5.86 17.35 23.08
C PHE A 150 5.49 18.07 24.38
N LYS A 151 6.30 17.97 25.41
CA LYS A 151 6.11 18.72 26.68
C LYS A 151 6.67 20.14 26.63
N ASN A 152 7.57 20.45 25.68
CA ASN A 152 8.17 21.75 25.53
C ASN A 152 7.19 22.73 24.85
N THR A 153 6.67 23.68 25.62
CA THR A 153 5.72 24.69 25.14
C THR A 153 6.39 25.93 24.54
N ASN A 154 7.72 26.03 24.61
CA ASN A 154 8.48 27.18 24.13
C ASN A 154 8.90 27.04 22.65
N LEU A 155 8.74 25.86 22.06
CA LEU A 155 9.03 25.64 20.65
C LEU A 155 8.02 26.39 19.77
N VAL A 156 8.53 27.21 18.87
CA VAL A 156 7.74 27.99 17.92
C VAL A 156 8.17 27.63 16.51
N ARG A 157 7.24 27.12 15.74
CA ARG A 157 7.46 26.75 14.34
C ARG A 157 7.60 28.00 13.46
N ALA A 158 8.66 28.05 12.66
CA ALA A 158 8.77 29.02 11.57
C ALA A 158 7.85 28.60 10.41
N VAL A 159 7.28 29.58 9.72
CA VAL A 159 6.52 29.32 8.49
C VAL A 159 7.49 28.98 7.37
N VAL A 160 7.34 27.80 6.79
CA VAL A 160 8.10 27.34 5.63
C VAL A 160 7.28 27.54 4.38
N GLN A 161 7.89 28.09 3.34
CA GLN A 161 7.24 28.20 2.05
C GLN A 161 7.40 26.85 1.31
N LEU A 162 6.32 26.08 1.20
CA LEU A 162 6.23 24.84 0.45
C LEU A 162 5.51 25.10 -0.86
N GLU A 163 5.81 24.24 -1.84
CA GLU A 163 5.09 24.18 -3.11
C GLU A 163 4.40 22.83 -3.27
N ALA A 164 3.28 22.78 -3.99
CA ALA A 164 2.49 21.56 -4.18
C ALA A 164 3.33 20.42 -4.77
N ASN A 165 4.28 20.76 -5.66
CA ASN A 165 5.18 19.81 -6.31
C ASN A 165 6.49 19.56 -5.54
N ASP A 166 6.64 20.09 -4.31
CA ASP A 166 7.75 19.69 -3.44
C ASP A 166 7.58 18.23 -3.04
N THR A 167 8.70 17.48 -2.97
CA THR A 167 8.68 16.10 -2.51
C THR A 167 8.35 16.06 -1.02
N ALA A 168 7.26 15.41 -0.66
CA ALA A 168 6.81 15.27 0.73
C ALA A 168 7.31 13.96 1.36
N VAL A 169 7.42 12.91 0.54
CA VAL A 169 7.83 11.58 1.00
C VAL A 169 8.59 10.83 -0.08
N VAL A 170 9.55 10.02 0.34
CA VAL A 170 10.21 9.00 -0.49
C VAL A 170 9.86 7.63 0.06
N MET A 171 9.25 6.76 -0.76
CA MET A 171 8.92 5.40 -0.38
C MET A 171 9.70 4.40 -1.23
N TYR A 172 10.43 3.50 -0.56
CA TYR A 172 11.21 2.49 -1.28
C TYR A 172 10.36 1.27 -1.63
N THR A 173 10.45 0.85 -2.88
CA THR A 173 9.82 -0.37 -3.41
C THR A 173 10.89 -1.37 -3.83
N SER A 174 10.55 -2.67 -3.79
CA SER A 174 11.41 -3.71 -4.37
C SER A 174 11.46 -3.55 -5.88
N GLY A 175 12.56 -3.03 -6.40
CA GLY A 175 12.75 -2.83 -7.83
C GLY A 175 12.75 -4.14 -8.62
N THR A 176 12.36 -4.07 -9.90
CA THR A 176 12.43 -5.20 -10.85
C THR A 176 13.86 -5.65 -11.13
N THR A 177 14.85 -4.78 -10.90
CA THR A 177 16.29 -5.01 -11.11
C THR A 177 17.03 -5.52 -9.86
N GLY A 178 16.30 -5.87 -8.79
CA GLY A 178 16.86 -6.37 -7.52
C GLY A 178 17.30 -5.29 -6.54
N LYS A 179 17.50 -4.03 -6.94
CA LYS A 179 17.78 -2.91 -6.02
C LYS A 179 16.54 -2.11 -5.73
N PRO A 180 16.28 -1.70 -4.47
CA PRO A 180 15.14 -0.87 -4.12
C PRO A 180 15.17 0.47 -4.85
N LYS A 181 13.99 0.95 -5.30
CA LYS A 181 13.80 2.26 -5.93
C LYS A 181 13.06 3.20 -4.99
N GLY A 182 13.54 4.42 -4.81
CA GLY A 182 12.88 5.46 -4.01
C GLY A 182 11.86 6.23 -4.85
N VAL A 183 10.58 5.99 -4.61
CA VAL A 183 9.46 6.69 -5.27
C VAL A 183 9.26 8.04 -4.58
N MET A 184 9.37 9.14 -5.30
CA MET A 184 9.15 10.50 -4.81
C MET A 184 7.68 10.90 -4.97
N LEU A 185 6.97 11.09 -3.86
CA LEU A 185 5.59 11.57 -3.84
C LEU A 185 5.56 13.02 -3.33
N THR A 186 4.82 13.86 -4.04
CA THR A 186 4.68 15.28 -3.71
C THR A 186 3.52 15.51 -2.73
N HIS A 187 3.46 16.69 -2.16
CA HIS A 187 2.31 17.12 -1.35
C HIS A 187 1.00 17.02 -2.15
N GLU A 188 1.04 17.41 -3.44
CA GLU A 188 -0.13 17.31 -4.33
C GLU A 188 -0.57 15.86 -4.54
N ASN A 189 0.38 14.94 -4.77
CA ASN A 189 0.06 13.51 -4.93
C ASN A 189 -0.70 12.96 -3.71
N ILE A 190 -0.23 13.31 -2.50
CA ILE A 190 -0.82 12.82 -1.25
C ILE A 190 -2.24 13.38 -1.05
N VAL A 191 -2.44 14.69 -1.26
CA VAL A 191 -3.74 15.32 -1.11
C VAL A 191 -4.72 14.82 -2.16
N ALA A 192 -4.30 14.72 -3.42
CA ALA A 192 -5.13 14.17 -4.49
C ALA A 192 -5.56 12.73 -4.21
N THR A 193 -4.64 11.90 -3.73
CA THR A 193 -4.95 10.52 -3.32
C THR A 193 -5.92 10.47 -2.13
N ALA A 194 -5.75 11.37 -1.16
CA ALA A 194 -6.63 11.44 -0.01
C ALA A 194 -8.07 11.82 -0.44
N ASP A 195 -8.23 12.75 -1.38
CA ASP A 195 -9.52 13.11 -1.96
C ASP A 195 -10.13 11.95 -2.75
N ILE A 196 -9.36 11.32 -3.64
CA ILE A 196 -9.79 10.19 -4.48
C ILE A 196 -10.34 9.05 -3.60
N TRP A 197 -9.58 8.60 -2.61
CA TRP A 197 -9.98 7.46 -1.79
C TRP A 197 -11.09 7.81 -0.80
N SER A 198 -11.05 8.98 -0.17
CA SER A 198 -12.12 9.39 0.73
C SER A 198 -13.46 9.50 0.01
N SER A 199 -13.45 10.00 -1.22
CA SER A 199 -14.64 10.07 -2.08
C SER A 199 -15.13 8.68 -2.50
N SER A 200 -14.23 7.81 -2.96
CA SER A 200 -14.56 6.44 -3.40
C SER A 200 -15.14 5.59 -2.27
N MET A 201 -14.55 5.66 -1.09
CA MET A 201 -15.00 4.92 0.11
C MET A 201 -16.13 5.65 0.87
N LYS A 202 -16.57 6.81 0.38
CA LYS A 202 -17.58 7.68 1.03
C LYS A 202 -17.22 7.92 2.50
N MET A 203 -15.95 8.26 2.76
CA MET A 203 -15.47 8.53 4.11
C MET A 203 -16.04 9.85 4.64
N SER A 204 -16.22 9.91 5.95
CA SER A 204 -16.71 11.09 6.67
C SER A 204 -16.00 11.25 8.02
N ASN A 205 -16.22 12.36 8.69
CA ASN A 205 -15.72 12.61 10.03
C ASN A 205 -16.33 11.70 11.13
N LYS A 206 -17.33 10.89 10.78
CA LYS A 206 -17.92 9.89 11.67
C LYS A 206 -17.24 8.54 11.58
N ASP A 207 -16.38 8.36 10.58
CA ASP A 207 -15.73 7.09 10.34
C ASP A 207 -14.50 6.89 11.23
N ARG A 208 -14.26 5.62 11.54
CA ARG A 208 -13.09 5.11 12.25
C ARG A 208 -12.40 4.08 11.38
N MET A 209 -11.25 4.45 10.83
CA MET A 209 -10.45 3.56 9.99
C MET A 209 -9.51 2.74 10.85
N PHE A 210 -9.68 1.41 10.86
CA PHE A 210 -8.79 0.50 11.57
C PHE A 210 -7.61 0.09 10.69
N ILE A 211 -6.39 0.38 11.15
CA ILE A 211 -5.14 0.12 10.44
C ILE A 211 -4.26 -0.81 11.25
N CYS A 212 -4.04 -2.02 10.76
CA CYS A 212 -3.03 -2.96 11.25
C CYS A 212 -2.01 -3.33 10.16
N THR A 213 -2.19 -2.81 8.94
CA THR A 213 -1.19 -2.89 7.88
C THR A 213 -0.07 -1.89 8.13
N PRO A 214 1.19 -2.20 7.71
CA PRO A 214 2.31 -1.32 8.00
C PRO A 214 2.13 0.10 7.45
N LEU A 215 2.33 1.11 8.31
CA LEU A 215 2.31 2.53 7.92
C LEU A 215 3.53 2.94 7.08
N PHE A 216 4.62 2.18 7.12
CA PHE A 216 5.74 2.40 6.20
C PHE A 216 5.40 1.99 4.76
N HIS A 217 4.22 1.41 4.52
CA HIS A 217 3.71 1.05 3.20
C HIS A 217 2.62 2.02 2.76
N CYS A 218 2.58 2.34 1.46
CA CYS A 218 1.62 3.27 0.87
C CYS A 218 0.16 2.95 1.22
N ALA A 219 -0.21 1.66 1.32
CA ALA A 219 -1.58 1.27 1.61
C ALA A 219 -2.03 1.80 2.97
N GLY A 220 -1.35 1.45 4.07
CA GLY A 220 -1.69 1.92 5.42
C GLY A 220 -1.69 3.45 5.52
N LEU A 221 -0.71 4.09 4.91
CA LEU A 221 -0.47 5.54 5.05
C LEU A 221 -1.34 6.37 4.10
N HIS A 222 -1.23 6.14 2.77
CA HIS A 222 -1.84 7.03 1.78
C HIS A 222 -3.22 6.61 1.31
N VAL A 223 -3.57 5.32 1.41
CA VAL A 223 -4.93 4.85 1.06
C VAL A 223 -5.89 4.99 2.24
N PHE A 224 -5.38 4.93 3.49
CA PHE A 224 -6.26 4.87 4.66
C PHE A 224 -6.02 5.99 5.67
N ALA A 225 -4.80 6.19 6.21
CA ALA A 225 -4.56 7.18 7.24
C ALA A 225 -4.78 8.62 6.71
N MET A 226 -4.17 8.97 5.58
CA MET A 226 -4.31 10.32 5.00
C MET A 226 -5.73 10.64 4.55
N PRO A 227 -6.49 9.76 3.83
CA PRO A 227 -7.90 10.00 3.53
C PRO A 227 -8.79 10.15 4.76
N MET A 228 -8.50 9.42 5.84
CA MET A 228 -9.26 9.57 7.09
C MET A 228 -9.04 10.94 7.73
N PHE A 229 -7.80 11.40 7.80
CA PHE A 229 -7.50 12.77 8.25
C PHE A 229 -8.06 13.84 7.30
N TYR A 230 -8.08 13.58 5.99
CA TYR A 230 -8.67 14.48 5.00
C TYR A 230 -10.15 14.76 5.26
N GLN A 231 -10.88 13.77 5.76
CA GLN A 231 -12.30 13.88 6.12
C GLN A 231 -12.55 14.24 7.60
N GLY A 232 -11.51 14.38 8.42
CA GLY A 232 -11.66 14.69 9.84
C GLY A 232 -12.16 13.54 10.70
N GLY A 233 -11.99 12.30 10.26
CA GLY A 233 -12.37 11.08 10.99
C GLY A 233 -11.26 10.57 11.91
N THR A 234 -11.45 9.38 12.49
CA THR A 234 -10.51 8.79 13.44
C THR A 234 -9.66 7.70 12.81
N VAL A 235 -8.35 7.76 12.98
CA VAL A 235 -7.42 6.67 12.66
C VAL A 235 -7.21 5.81 13.88
N VAL A 236 -7.67 4.56 13.83
CA VAL A 236 -7.44 3.54 14.85
C VAL A 236 -6.22 2.72 14.43
N ILE A 237 -5.18 2.76 15.23
CA ILE A 237 -3.89 2.16 14.88
C ILE A 237 -3.67 0.90 15.72
N GLU A 238 -3.37 -0.20 15.05
CA GLU A 238 -2.83 -1.42 15.66
C GLU A 238 -1.40 -1.60 15.15
N GLU A 239 -0.50 -2.03 16.03
CA GLU A 239 0.92 -2.14 15.72
C GLU A 239 1.19 -3.13 14.58
N ALA A 240 0.51 -4.25 14.60
CA ALA A 240 0.58 -5.29 13.58
C ALA A 240 -0.69 -6.12 13.56
N PHE A 241 -0.93 -6.84 12.46
CA PHE A 241 -2.02 -7.80 12.37
C PHE A 241 -1.81 -8.96 13.35
N SER A 242 -2.81 -9.18 14.20
CA SER A 242 -2.93 -10.34 15.10
C SER A 242 -4.39 -10.80 15.07
N PRO A 243 -4.72 -11.96 14.54
CA PRO A 243 -6.09 -12.32 14.19
C PRO A 243 -7.09 -12.10 15.34
N THR A 244 -6.83 -12.69 16.50
CA THR A 244 -7.70 -12.58 17.69
C THR A 244 -7.76 -11.14 18.22
N LYS A 245 -6.60 -10.46 18.31
CA LYS A 245 -6.53 -9.07 18.79
C LYS A 245 -7.22 -8.13 17.81
N THR A 246 -6.98 -8.30 16.51
CA THR A 246 -7.59 -7.48 15.45
C THR A 246 -9.12 -7.57 15.50
N LEU A 247 -9.69 -8.77 15.61
CA LEU A 247 -11.15 -8.95 15.71
C LEU A 247 -11.73 -8.25 16.95
N ALA A 248 -11.09 -8.42 18.11
CA ALA A 248 -11.51 -7.78 19.34
C ALA A 248 -11.42 -6.25 19.25
N GLN A 249 -10.33 -5.73 18.69
CA GLN A 249 -10.12 -4.28 18.57
C GLN A 249 -11.05 -3.61 17.55
N ILE A 250 -11.35 -4.25 16.42
CA ILE A 250 -12.37 -3.75 15.48
C ILE A 250 -13.71 -3.55 16.21
N ALA A 251 -14.14 -4.51 17.05
CA ALA A 251 -15.39 -4.42 17.80
C ALA A 251 -15.31 -3.34 18.91
N ILE A 252 -14.25 -3.34 19.73
CA ILE A 252 -14.09 -2.44 20.88
C ILE A 252 -13.96 -0.98 20.44
N THR A 253 -13.25 -0.72 19.35
CA THR A 253 -13.02 0.63 18.84
C THR A 253 -14.17 1.13 17.97
N GLU A 254 -15.18 0.27 17.73
CA GLU A 254 -16.30 0.58 16.84
C GLU A 254 -15.82 1.02 15.45
N ALA A 255 -14.81 0.32 14.91
CA ALA A 255 -14.26 0.62 13.59
C ALA A 255 -15.34 0.49 12.51
N THR A 256 -15.36 1.46 11.59
CA THR A 256 -16.35 1.49 10.50
C THR A 256 -15.78 1.01 9.17
N ILE A 257 -14.45 1.09 9.02
CA ILE A 257 -13.72 0.68 7.82
C ILE A 257 -12.52 -0.16 8.24
N PHE A 258 -12.32 -1.28 7.53
CA PHE A 258 -11.17 -2.17 7.71
C PHE A 258 -10.58 -2.56 6.36
N PHE A 259 -9.25 -2.61 6.30
CA PHE A 259 -8.52 -3.14 5.14
C PHE A 259 -7.70 -4.37 5.54
N GLY A 260 -7.80 -5.42 4.72
CA GLY A 260 -6.95 -6.60 4.80
C GLY A 260 -6.48 -7.05 3.43
N VAL A 261 -5.29 -7.62 3.35
CA VAL A 261 -4.89 -8.40 2.18
C VAL A 261 -5.64 -9.75 2.19
N PRO A 262 -5.78 -10.45 1.04
CA PRO A 262 -6.57 -11.69 0.97
C PRO A 262 -6.24 -12.73 2.04
N SER A 263 -4.95 -12.96 2.33
CA SER A 263 -4.52 -13.89 3.39
C SER A 263 -5.02 -13.50 4.79
N MET A 264 -5.12 -12.20 5.10
CA MET A 264 -5.68 -11.74 6.38
C MET A 264 -7.17 -12.10 6.50
N TYR A 265 -7.95 -11.97 5.43
CA TYR A 265 -9.35 -12.40 5.43
C TYR A 265 -9.50 -13.91 5.61
N THR A 266 -8.67 -14.71 4.93
CA THR A 266 -8.62 -16.16 5.14
C THR A 266 -8.38 -16.51 6.61
N ILE A 267 -7.39 -15.87 7.24
CA ILE A 267 -7.06 -16.09 8.65
C ILE A 267 -8.19 -15.63 9.56
N ILE A 268 -8.75 -14.43 9.36
CA ILE A 268 -9.85 -13.87 10.15
C ILE A 268 -11.05 -14.80 10.15
N LEU A 269 -11.48 -15.29 8.99
CA LEU A 269 -12.64 -16.17 8.88
C LEU A 269 -12.46 -17.52 9.58
N ASN A 270 -11.22 -17.98 9.72
CA ASN A 270 -10.86 -19.23 10.40
C ASN A 270 -10.42 -19.03 11.86
N THR A 271 -10.43 -17.78 12.38
CA THR A 271 -10.01 -17.51 13.76
C THR A 271 -11.07 -18.02 14.75
N PRO A 272 -10.68 -18.83 15.76
CA PRO A 272 -11.58 -19.25 16.84
C PRO A 272 -12.26 -18.04 17.51
N GLY A 273 -13.55 -18.13 17.74
CA GLY A 273 -14.32 -17.04 18.35
C GLY A 273 -14.75 -15.92 17.37
N PHE A 274 -14.46 -16.04 16.06
CA PHE A 274 -14.89 -15.05 15.06
C PHE A 274 -16.38 -14.66 15.19
N LYS A 275 -17.27 -15.66 15.35
CA LYS A 275 -18.72 -15.46 15.47
C LYS A 275 -19.18 -14.84 16.79
N GLU A 276 -18.29 -14.73 17.77
CA GLU A 276 -18.58 -14.14 19.09
C GLU A 276 -18.43 -12.61 19.08
N HIS A 277 -17.77 -12.06 18.05
CA HIS A 277 -17.57 -10.63 17.90
C HIS A 277 -18.72 -9.97 17.15
N SER A 278 -19.09 -8.76 17.60
CA SER A 278 -20.06 -7.92 16.89
C SER A 278 -19.33 -6.92 16.00
N PHE A 279 -19.69 -6.91 14.73
CA PHE A 279 -19.17 -5.98 13.72
C PHE A 279 -20.24 -4.98 13.26
N SER A 280 -21.20 -4.64 14.12
CA SER A 280 -22.36 -3.80 13.78
C SER A 280 -21.99 -2.39 13.33
N HIS A 281 -20.80 -1.89 13.69
CA HIS A 281 -20.28 -0.58 13.26
C HIS A 281 -19.53 -0.64 11.92
N LEU A 282 -19.06 -1.83 11.51
CA LEU A 282 -18.41 -1.97 10.22
C LEU A 282 -19.40 -1.71 9.08
N ARG A 283 -19.02 -0.84 8.16
CA ARG A 283 -19.77 -0.54 6.94
C ARG A 283 -19.01 -0.88 5.65
N LEU A 284 -17.67 -0.99 5.74
CA LEU A 284 -16.83 -1.21 4.58
C LEU A 284 -15.62 -2.09 4.91
N LEU A 285 -15.45 -3.14 4.15
CA LEU A 285 -14.25 -3.98 4.11
C LEU A 285 -13.52 -3.73 2.79
N CYS A 286 -12.27 -3.31 2.87
CA CYS A 286 -11.43 -3.09 1.71
C CYS A 286 -10.43 -4.22 1.55
N TYR A 287 -10.15 -4.62 0.31
CA TYR A 287 -9.08 -5.57 0.01
C TYR A 287 -8.30 -5.11 -1.24
N GLY A 288 -7.07 -5.57 -1.38
CA GLY A 288 -6.20 -5.21 -2.49
C GLY A 288 -4.77 -5.68 -2.27
N ALA A 289 -3.83 -5.10 -3.01
CA ALA A 289 -2.40 -5.44 -3.02
C ALA A 289 -2.06 -6.84 -3.58
N ALA A 290 -3.04 -7.74 -3.64
CA ALA A 290 -2.94 -9.06 -4.25
C ALA A 290 -4.31 -9.48 -4.81
N PRO A 291 -4.38 -10.40 -5.79
CA PRO A 291 -5.62 -11.01 -6.25
C PRO A 291 -6.36 -11.68 -5.09
N MET A 292 -7.67 -11.49 -5.02
CA MET A 292 -8.54 -12.15 -4.04
C MET A 292 -9.42 -13.17 -4.75
N PRO A 293 -9.30 -14.47 -4.43
CA PRO A 293 -10.10 -15.51 -5.06
C PRO A 293 -11.60 -15.25 -4.88
N TYR A 294 -12.38 -15.54 -5.90
CA TYR A 294 -13.84 -15.36 -5.89
C TYR A 294 -14.52 -16.00 -4.67
N GLU A 295 -14.15 -17.26 -4.36
CA GLU A 295 -14.72 -17.98 -3.21
C GLU A 295 -14.43 -17.27 -1.88
N LEU A 296 -13.27 -16.60 -1.76
CA LEU A 296 -12.96 -15.82 -0.57
C LEU A 296 -13.80 -14.53 -0.49
N VAL A 297 -14.02 -13.84 -1.61
CA VAL A 297 -14.95 -12.68 -1.66
C VAL A 297 -16.34 -13.10 -1.21
N LYS A 298 -16.84 -14.22 -1.71
CA LYS A 298 -18.14 -14.78 -1.34
C LYS A 298 -18.22 -15.11 0.15
N GLN A 299 -17.22 -15.80 0.70
CA GLN A 299 -17.15 -16.12 2.13
C GLN A 299 -17.12 -14.86 3.00
N VAL A 300 -16.36 -13.83 2.60
CA VAL A 300 -16.34 -12.54 3.31
C VAL A 300 -17.71 -11.88 3.28
N LYS A 301 -18.40 -11.85 2.15
CA LYS A 301 -19.74 -11.25 2.04
C LYS A 301 -20.79 -12.04 2.83
N GLU A 302 -20.68 -13.35 2.91
CA GLU A 302 -21.56 -14.20 3.75
C GLU A 302 -21.31 -13.97 5.24
N ALA A 303 -20.04 -13.90 5.66
CA ALA A 303 -19.63 -13.69 7.04
C ALA A 303 -19.97 -12.28 7.57
N PHE A 304 -19.88 -11.27 6.71
CA PHE A 304 -20.14 -9.85 6.98
C PHE A 304 -21.33 -9.34 6.13
N SER A 305 -22.47 -10.01 6.23
CA SER A 305 -23.63 -9.85 5.33
C SER A 305 -24.18 -8.41 5.19
N ASN A 306 -23.93 -7.52 6.17
CA ASN A 306 -24.37 -6.13 6.16
C ASN A 306 -23.24 -5.13 5.87
N VAL A 307 -22.08 -5.61 5.46
CA VAL A 307 -20.88 -4.79 5.21
C VAL A 307 -20.58 -4.81 3.72
N ASN A 308 -20.34 -3.64 3.15
CA ASN A 308 -19.88 -3.55 1.76
C ASN A 308 -18.44 -4.05 1.63
N VAL A 309 -18.11 -4.64 0.48
CA VAL A 309 -16.72 -5.00 0.14
C VAL A 309 -16.24 -4.14 -1.02
N GLN A 310 -14.97 -3.75 -1.02
CA GLN A 310 -14.40 -2.91 -2.07
C GLN A 310 -12.97 -3.35 -2.39
N ASN A 311 -12.71 -3.65 -3.67
CA ASN A 311 -11.35 -3.90 -4.15
C ASN A 311 -10.66 -2.59 -4.47
N LEU A 312 -9.37 -2.50 -4.13
CA LEU A 312 -8.54 -1.32 -4.36
C LEU A 312 -7.30 -1.74 -5.16
N TYR A 313 -7.08 -1.07 -6.30
CA TYR A 313 -5.89 -1.29 -7.12
C TYR A 313 -5.09 -0.01 -7.32
N GLY A 314 -3.78 -0.15 -7.17
CA GLY A 314 -2.77 0.86 -7.40
C GLY A 314 -1.39 0.39 -6.95
N GLN A 315 -0.39 1.21 -7.23
CA GLN A 315 1.02 0.97 -6.92
C GLN A 315 1.58 2.19 -6.19
N THR A 316 2.74 2.03 -5.54
CA THR A 316 3.43 3.14 -4.88
C THR A 316 3.65 4.31 -5.83
N GLU A 317 3.97 4.04 -7.09
CA GLU A 317 4.23 5.00 -8.16
C GLU A 317 2.99 5.85 -8.55
N ASN A 318 1.78 5.44 -8.17
CA ASN A 318 0.56 6.25 -8.32
C ASN A 318 -0.15 6.51 -6.99
N THR A 319 0.58 6.53 -5.89
CA THR A 319 0.20 6.89 -4.49
C THR A 319 -1.00 6.12 -3.94
N PRO A 320 -1.14 4.87 -3.91
CA PRO A 320 -1.59 3.90 -4.88
C PRO A 320 -3.10 4.05 -5.21
N ALA A 321 -3.42 4.90 -6.18
CA ALA A 321 -4.80 5.13 -6.63
C ALA A 321 -4.92 4.99 -8.15
N ALA A 322 -5.59 3.93 -8.61
CA ALA A 322 -5.89 3.71 -10.02
C ALA A 322 -7.37 3.33 -10.23
N THR A 323 -7.80 2.17 -9.77
CA THR A 323 -9.18 1.69 -9.95
C THR A 323 -9.76 1.11 -8.65
N SER A 324 -11.08 0.97 -8.63
CA SER A 324 -11.79 0.30 -7.54
C SER A 324 -13.01 -0.48 -8.04
N LEU A 325 -13.21 -1.69 -7.51
CA LEU A 325 -14.41 -2.48 -7.71
C LEU A 325 -15.31 -2.34 -6.49
N LEU A 326 -16.51 -1.82 -6.71
CA LEU A 326 -17.48 -1.58 -5.65
C LEU A 326 -18.24 -2.85 -5.27
N ASP A 327 -18.86 -2.84 -4.11
CA ASP A 327 -19.65 -3.95 -3.56
C ASP A 327 -20.74 -4.46 -4.53
N THR A 328 -21.40 -3.54 -5.23
CA THR A 328 -22.46 -3.88 -6.21
C THR A 328 -21.99 -4.83 -7.29
N ASP A 329 -20.71 -4.77 -7.63
CA ASP A 329 -20.14 -5.49 -8.78
C ASP A 329 -19.20 -6.62 -8.34
N ALA A 330 -18.92 -6.74 -7.03
CA ALA A 330 -17.93 -7.67 -6.48
C ALA A 330 -18.17 -9.14 -6.81
N LEU A 331 -19.45 -9.56 -6.96
CA LEU A 331 -19.82 -10.94 -7.31
C LEU A 331 -20.16 -11.13 -8.79
N THR A 332 -20.35 -10.07 -9.57
CA THR A 332 -20.69 -10.12 -11.00
C THR A 332 -19.49 -9.86 -11.90
N LYS A 333 -18.54 -9.04 -11.45
CA LYS A 333 -17.29 -8.70 -12.16
C LYS A 333 -16.10 -9.41 -11.53
N ILE A 334 -16.19 -10.74 -11.51
CA ILE A 334 -15.19 -11.64 -10.90
C ILE A 334 -13.81 -11.38 -11.48
N GLY A 335 -12.78 -11.22 -10.62
CA GLY A 335 -11.39 -10.97 -11.01
C GLY A 335 -11.10 -9.55 -11.48
N SER A 336 -12.12 -8.68 -11.60
CA SER A 336 -11.90 -7.27 -11.94
C SER A 336 -11.35 -6.48 -10.75
N VAL A 337 -10.51 -5.48 -11.05
CA VAL A 337 -10.10 -4.44 -10.10
C VAL A 337 -10.95 -3.16 -10.25
N GLY A 338 -12.05 -3.23 -10.99
CA GLY A 338 -13.05 -2.18 -11.11
C GLY A 338 -12.77 -1.15 -12.19
N LYS A 339 -13.22 0.08 -11.92
CA LYS A 339 -13.16 1.22 -12.86
C LYS A 339 -12.23 2.31 -12.34
N PRO A 340 -11.71 3.18 -13.23
CA PRO A 340 -10.89 4.33 -12.85
C PRO A 340 -11.56 5.23 -11.80
N LEU A 341 -10.76 5.79 -10.91
CA LEU A 341 -11.21 6.57 -9.75
C LEU A 341 -11.11 8.08 -9.99
N GLY A 342 -12.18 8.82 -9.74
CA GLY A 342 -12.16 10.28 -9.69
C GLY A 342 -11.49 10.92 -10.92
N GLN A 343 -10.40 11.63 -10.71
CA GLN A 343 -9.61 12.29 -11.77
C GLN A 343 -8.53 11.38 -12.38
N THR A 344 -8.52 10.09 -12.06
CA THR A 344 -7.57 9.11 -12.59
C THR A 344 -8.00 8.66 -13.98
N GLU A 345 -7.11 8.75 -14.94
CA GLU A 345 -7.27 8.15 -16.25
C GLU A 345 -6.48 6.83 -16.29
N VAL A 346 -7.09 5.80 -16.86
CA VAL A 346 -6.45 4.49 -17.06
C VAL A 346 -6.68 4.05 -18.48
N ARG A 347 -5.63 3.58 -19.15
CA ARG A 347 -5.69 2.98 -20.49
C ARG A 347 -4.85 1.71 -20.51
N VAL A 348 -5.15 0.84 -21.48
CA VAL A 348 -4.36 -0.36 -21.75
C VAL A 348 -3.74 -0.20 -23.13
N VAL A 349 -2.43 -0.40 -23.23
CA VAL A 349 -1.67 -0.11 -24.46
C VAL A 349 -0.84 -1.32 -24.91
N ASP A 350 -0.60 -1.40 -26.21
CA ASP A 350 0.31 -2.38 -26.81
C ASP A 350 1.80 -2.00 -26.61
N SER A 351 2.70 -2.75 -27.23
CA SER A 351 4.15 -2.50 -27.17
C SER A 351 4.59 -1.19 -27.85
N GLU A 352 3.75 -0.60 -28.70
CA GLU A 352 4.00 0.67 -29.37
C GLU A 352 3.41 1.86 -28.62
N GLY A 353 2.71 1.60 -27.49
CA GLY A 353 2.05 2.62 -26.67
C GLY A 353 0.69 3.05 -27.18
N LYS A 354 0.11 2.34 -28.16
CA LYS A 354 -1.21 2.59 -28.70
C LYS A 354 -2.27 1.87 -27.85
N GLU A 355 -3.36 2.55 -27.58
CA GLU A 355 -4.49 1.98 -26.83
C GLU A 355 -5.11 0.80 -27.59
N VAL A 356 -5.35 -0.32 -26.88
CA VAL A 356 -5.95 -1.53 -27.43
C VAL A 356 -7.46 -1.56 -27.23
N PRO A 357 -8.21 -2.25 -28.10
CA PRO A 357 -9.65 -2.45 -27.94
C PRO A 357 -10.01 -3.21 -26.64
N ALA A 358 -11.26 -3.09 -26.20
CA ALA A 358 -11.78 -3.90 -25.10
C ALA A 358 -11.62 -5.40 -25.40
N GLY A 359 -11.22 -6.17 -24.38
CA GLY A 359 -10.92 -7.60 -24.47
C GLY A 359 -9.46 -7.92 -24.79
N GLU A 360 -8.72 -7.00 -25.42
CA GLU A 360 -7.30 -7.21 -25.73
C GLU A 360 -6.41 -6.87 -24.54
N VAL A 361 -5.32 -7.66 -24.39
CA VAL A 361 -4.35 -7.53 -23.29
C VAL A 361 -3.23 -6.58 -23.70
N GLY A 362 -2.91 -5.64 -22.83
CA GLY A 362 -1.79 -4.72 -22.99
C GLY A 362 -1.27 -4.26 -21.63
N GLU A 363 -0.32 -3.31 -21.63
CA GLU A 363 0.20 -2.72 -20.41
C GLU A 363 -0.76 -1.65 -19.86
N ILE A 364 -1.03 -1.72 -18.57
CA ILE A 364 -1.89 -0.76 -17.87
C ILE A 364 -1.08 0.53 -17.67
N CYS A 365 -1.61 1.65 -18.18
CA CYS A 365 -1.04 2.98 -17.98
C CYS A 365 -2.00 3.86 -17.17
N VAL A 366 -1.45 4.63 -16.25
CA VAL A 366 -2.22 5.49 -15.33
C VAL A 366 -1.76 6.94 -15.47
N ARG A 367 -2.71 7.87 -15.52
CA ARG A 367 -2.45 9.31 -15.49
C ARG A 367 -3.36 10.00 -14.48
N GLY A 368 -2.84 11.03 -13.80
CA GLY A 368 -3.60 11.84 -12.85
C GLY A 368 -2.71 12.50 -11.81
N PRO A 369 -3.29 13.33 -10.94
CA PRO A 369 -2.54 14.10 -9.94
C PRO A 369 -1.87 13.24 -8.86
N GLN A 370 -2.27 11.97 -8.73
CA GLN A 370 -1.68 11.00 -7.80
C GLN A 370 -0.41 10.32 -8.32
N VAL A 371 -0.03 10.52 -9.60
CA VAL A 371 1.17 9.92 -10.18
C VAL A 371 2.43 10.56 -9.60
N MET A 372 3.40 9.75 -9.22
CA MET A 372 4.66 10.18 -8.59
C MET A 372 5.41 11.24 -9.40
N LYS A 373 6.24 12.03 -8.73
CA LYS A 373 7.19 12.94 -9.36
C LYS A 373 8.28 12.20 -10.18
N GLY A 374 8.64 10.99 -9.74
CA GLY A 374 9.66 10.15 -10.34
C GLY A 374 10.42 9.34 -9.30
N TYR A 375 11.48 8.65 -9.75
CA TYR A 375 12.38 7.91 -8.87
C TYR A 375 13.54 8.78 -8.39
N LEU A 376 13.79 8.74 -7.09
CA LEU A 376 14.89 9.48 -6.46
C LEU A 376 16.22 9.10 -7.11
N ARG A 377 16.96 10.12 -7.61
CA ARG A 377 18.29 9.96 -8.25
C ARG A 377 18.33 8.95 -9.40
N ASN A 378 17.20 8.71 -10.05
CA ASN A 378 17.11 7.81 -11.18
C ASN A 378 16.26 8.41 -12.31
N PRO A 379 16.74 9.47 -12.98
CA PRO A 379 16.00 10.13 -14.04
C PRO A 379 15.79 9.24 -15.27
N GLU A 380 16.71 8.32 -15.56
CA GLU A 380 16.58 7.40 -16.69
C GLU A 380 15.41 6.44 -16.49
N GLU A 381 15.30 5.85 -15.31
CA GLU A 381 14.19 4.96 -15.00
C GLU A 381 12.85 5.73 -14.91
N THR A 382 12.91 6.97 -14.41
CA THR A 382 11.73 7.86 -14.40
C THR A 382 11.24 8.10 -15.83
N ALA A 383 12.13 8.43 -16.77
CA ALA A 383 11.79 8.66 -18.17
C ALA A 383 11.27 7.40 -18.90
N ARG A 384 11.69 6.20 -18.47
CA ARG A 384 11.15 4.92 -18.99
C ARG A 384 9.79 4.56 -18.42
N THR A 385 9.51 5.02 -17.21
CA THR A 385 8.29 4.66 -16.46
C THR A 385 7.18 5.70 -16.66
N ILE A 386 7.53 7.00 -16.81
CA ILE A 386 6.56 8.06 -17.07
C ILE A 386 6.83 8.63 -18.47
N ILE A 387 5.93 8.33 -19.41
CA ILE A 387 6.04 8.75 -20.82
C ILE A 387 4.80 9.59 -21.14
N ASP A 388 5.01 10.83 -21.57
CA ASP A 388 3.95 11.79 -21.91
C ASP A 388 2.89 11.97 -20.79
N GLY A 389 3.35 11.94 -19.53
CA GLY A 389 2.49 12.06 -18.35
C GLY A 389 1.73 10.78 -17.96
N TRP A 390 1.95 9.67 -18.68
CA TRP A 390 1.41 8.36 -18.37
C TRP A 390 2.42 7.51 -17.61
N LEU A 391 2.03 7.02 -16.47
CA LEU A 391 2.77 6.00 -15.71
C LEU A 391 2.52 4.63 -16.34
N TYR A 392 3.54 4.01 -16.88
CA TYR A 392 3.54 2.62 -17.34
C TYR A 392 3.72 1.71 -16.12
N SER A 393 2.67 0.99 -15.77
CA SER A 393 2.61 0.28 -14.48
C SER A 393 3.47 -0.98 -14.41
N GLY A 394 3.79 -1.58 -15.55
CA GLY A 394 4.38 -2.90 -15.63
C GLY A 394 3.40 -4.03 -15.31
N ASP A 395 2.13 -3.73 -15.05
CA ASP A 395 1.06 -4.70 -14.94
C ASP A 395 0.36 -4.84 -16.30
N LEU A 396 0.04 -6.06 -16.70
CA LEU A 396 -0.74 -6.37 -17.90
C LEU A 396 -2.21 -6.50 -17.53
N GLY A 397 -3.08 -5.96 -18.36
CA GLY A 397 -4.50 -6.02 -18.13
C GLY A 397 -5.32 -5.83 -19.39
N ARG A 398 -6.63 -5.90 -19.24
CA ARG A 398 -7.61 -5.63 -20.29
C ARG A 398 -8.84 -4.99 -19.70
N PHE A 399 -9.51 -4.14 -20.47
CA PHE A 399 -10.86 -3.70 -20.15
C PHE A 399 -11.89 -4.67 -20.73
N ASP A 400 -13.03 -4.84 -20.06
CA ASP A 400 -14.22 -5.40 -20.70
C ASP A 400 -15.02 -4.29 -21.43
N GLU A 401 -16.07 -4.68 -22.16
CA GLU A 401 -16.94 -3.74 -22.91
C GLU A 401 -17.67 -2.74 -22.00
N GLU A 402 -17.80 -3.03 -20.70
CA GLU A 402 -18.44 -2.15 -19.73
C GLU A 402 -17.42 -1.24 -19.00
N GLY A 403 -16.12 -1.31 -19.35
CA GLY A 403 -15.05 -0.49 -18.82
C GLY A 403 -14.52 -0.96 -17.45
N TYR A 404 -14.68 -2.22 -17.10
CA TYR A 404 -14.03 -2.82 -15.93
C TYR A 404 -12.66 -3.33 -16.31
N LEU A 405 -11.66 -2.97 -15.49
CA LEU A 405 -10.27 -3.40 -15.67
C LEU A 405 -10.05 -4.76 -15.00
N TYR A 406 -9.39 -5.67 -15.71
CA TYR A 406 -8.91 -6.94 -15.22
C TYR A 406 -7.40 -6.96 -15.29
N ILE A 407 -6.74 -7.29 -14.18
CA ILE A 407 -5.30 -7.54 -14.17
C ILE A 407 -5.10 -8.98 -14.66
N VAL A 408 -4.30 -9.12 -15.70
CA VAL A 408 -3.98 -10.43 -16.27
C VAL A 408 -2.72 -10.98 -15.63
N ASP A 409 -1.67 -10.17 -15.51
CA ASP A 409 -0.44 -10.50 -14.76
C ASP A 409 0.51 -9.31 -14.70
N ARG A 410 1.72 -9.55 -14.16
CA ARG A 410 2.84 -8.64 -14.31
C ARG A 410 3.64 -8.95 -15.57
N LYS A 411 3.98 -7.94 -16.33
CA LYS A 411 4.79 -8.06 -17.55
C LYS A 411 6.07 -8.89 -17.32
N LYS A 412 6.70 -8.75 -16.16
CA LYS A 412 7.92 -9.48 -15.76
C LYS A 412 7.68 -10.92 -15.27
N ASP A 413 6.45 -11.25 -14.88
CA ASP A 413 6.09 -12.56 -14.34
C ASP A 413 5.42 -13.46 -15.39
N MET A 414 5.00 -12.88 -16.52
CA MET A 414 4.48 -13.61 -17.68
C MET A 414 5.51 -14.64 -18.15
N ILE A 415 5.04 -15.86 -18.39
CA ILE A 415 5.84 -17.00 -18.84
C ILE A 415 5.70 -17.13 -20.35
N ILE A 416 6.81 -17.23 -21.06
CA ILE A 416 6.81 -17.38 -22.52
C ILE A 416 7.21 -18.80 -22.88
N ARG A 417 6.23 -19.64 -23.18
CA ARG A 417 6.43 -21.05 -23.54
C ARG A 417 6.29 -21.27 -25.04
N GLY A 418 7.42 -21.44 -25.74
CA GLY A 418 7.40 -21.72 -27.17
C GLY A 418 6.74 -20.62 -28.02
N GLY A 419 6.77 -19.35 -27.56
CA GLY A 419 6.12 -18.22 -28.21
C GLY A 419 4.70 -17.91 -27.71
N GLU A 420 4.12 -18.79 -26.88
CA GLU A 420 2.80 -18.58 -26.26
C GLU A 420 2.94 -17.94 -24.89
N ASN A 421 2.13 -16.93 -24.61
CA ASN A 421 2.09 -16.26 -23.32
C ASN A 421 1.24 -17.07 -22.32
N ILE A 422 1.81 -17.35 -21.16
CA ILE A 422 1.10 -17.94 -20.03
C ILE A 422 1.11 -16.90 -18.91
N TYR A 423 -0.07 -16.60 -18.39
CA TYR A 423 -0.25 -15.71 -17.28
C TYR A 423 -0.38 -16.51 -15.99
N PRO A 424 0.60 -16.45 -15.07
CA PRO A 424 0.57 -17.17 -13.79
C PRO A 424 -0.75 -17.08 -13.04
N ILE A 425 -1.39 -15.90 -13.00
CA ILE A 425 -2.66 -15.69 -12.30
C ILE A 425 -3.76 -16.62 -12.86
N GLU A 426 -3.82 -16.84 -14.16
CA GLU A 426 -4.83 -17.71 -14.77
C GLU A 426 -4.69 -19.18 -14.29
N VAL A 427 -3.47 -19.63 -14.12
CA VAL A 427 -3.17 -20.99 -13.62
C VAL A 427 -3.44 -21.06 -12.11
N GLU A 428 -3.07 -20.02 -11.38
CA GLU A 428 -3.33 -19.90 -9.93
C GLU A 428 -4.83 -19.91 -9.62
N GLU A 429 -5.66 -19.22 -10.40
CA GLU A 429 -7.13 -19.23 -10.25
C GLU A 429 -7.73 -20.64 -10.41
N VAL A 430 -7.22 -21.44 -11.34
CA VAL A 430 -7.65 -22.83 -11.50
C VAL A 430 -7.23 -23.68 -10.30
N LEU A 431 -6.01 -23.49 -9.79
CA LEU A 431 -5.54 -24.20 -8.59
C LEU A 431 -6.37 -23.84 -7.35
N TYR A 432 -6.78 -22.60 -7.18
CA TYR A 432 -7.65 -22.16 -6.06
C TYR A 432 -9.06 -22.77 -6.10
N GLN A 433 -9.51 -23.35 -7.21
CA GLN A 433 -10.80 -24.05 -7.28
C GLN A 433 -10.74 -25.44 -6.61
N LEU A 434 -9.54 -25.97 -6.36
CA LEU A 434 -9.37 -27.23 -5.62
C LEU A 434 -9.58 -26.98 -4.12
N PRO A 435 -10.57 -27.68 -3.49
CA PRO A 435 -10.96 -27.42 -2.10
C PRO A 435 -9.85 -27.61 -1.07
N GLU A 436 -8.86 -28.43 -1.39
CA GLU A 436 -7.72 -28.79 -0.55
C GLU A 436 -6.64 -27.69 -0.55
N ILE A 437 -6.56 -26.89 -1.60
CA ILE A 437 -5.54 -25.85 -1.75
C ILE A 437 -5.92 -24.61 -0.93
N LEU A 438 -4.99 -24.17 -0.11
CA LEU A 438 -5.06 -22.93 0.65
C LEU A 438 -4.48 -21.76 -0.15
N GLU A 439 -3.29 -21.99 -0.75
CA GLU A 439 -2.55 -20.97 -1.50
C GLU A 439 -1.85 -21.61 -2.71
N ALA A 440 -1.70 -20.83 -3.77
CA ALA A 440 -0.96 -21.21 -4.95
C ALA A 440 -0.13 -20.05 -5.50
N ALA A 441 1.05 -20.35 -6.06
CA ALA A 441 1.88 -19.41 -6.81
C ALA A 441 2.51 -20.13 -8.02
N VAL A 442 2.49 -19.47 -9.18
CA VAL A 442 3.04 -20.03 -10.42
C VAL A 442 4.18 -19.15 -10.92
N VAL A 443 5.28 -19.78 -11.34
CA VAL A 443 6.46 -19.11 -11.91
C VAL A 443 6.97 -19.83 -13.14
N GLY A 444 7.67 -19.11 -14.02
CA GLY A 444 8.39 -19.69 -15.15
C GLY A 444 9.68 -20.35 -14.69
N LEU A 445 9.90 -21.58 -15.16
CA LEU A 445 11.19 -22.27 -15.09
C LEU A 445 11.85 -22.24 -16.47
N PRO A 446 13.18 -22.06 -16.57
CA PRO A 446 13.91 -22.25 -17.82
C PRO A 446 13.73 -23.67 -18.36
N HIS A 447 13.51 -23.81 -19.69
CA HIS A 447 13.36 -25.09 -20.36
C HIS A 447 14.05 -25.07 -21.71
N GLU A 448 14.86 -26.09 -21.99
CA GLU A 448 15.74 -26.14 -23.19
C GLU A 448 14.99 -26.02 -24.52
N VAL A 449 13.77 -26.58 -24.62
CA VAL A 449 13.00 -26.62 -25.88
C VAL A 449 12.01 -25.47 -25.97
N TYR A 450 11.37 -25.09 -24.84
CA TYR A 450 10.25 -24.14 -24.83
C TYR A 450 10.62 -22.74 -24.35
N GLY A 451 11.88 -22.51 -23.96
CA GLY A 451 12.30 -21.27 -23.31
C GLY A 451 11.91 -21.26 -21.83
N GLU A 452 10.62 -21.23 -21.54
CA GLU A 452 10.09 -21.36 -20.18
C GLU A 452 8.94 -22.38 -20.13
N VAL A 453 8.70 -22.93 -18.92
CA VAL A 453 7.53 -23.76 -18.59
C VAL A 453 6.96 -23.34 -17.22
N PRO A 454 5.65 -23.44 -17.00
CA PRO A 454 5.06 -23.07 -15.72
C PRO A 454 5.33 -24.13 -14.65
N LYS A 455 5.74 -23.68 -13.45
CA LYS A 455 5.81 -24.48 -12.22
C LYS A 455 4.86 -23.90 -11.19
N ALA A 456 4.06 -24.76 -10.58
CA ALA A 456 3.15 -24.38 -9.51
C ALA A 456 3.73 -24.73 -8.14
N PHE A 457 3.60 -23.80 -7.19
CA PHE A 457 3.84 -24.00 -5.76
C PHE A 457 2.50 -23.95 -5.05
N VAL A 458 2.16 -24.96 -4.27
CA VAL A 458 0.88 -25.06 -3.57
C VAL A 458 1.06 -25.24 -2.07
N VAL A 459 0.18 -24.63 -1.30
CA VAL A 459 0.04 -24.82 0.15
C VAL A 459 -1.33 -25.44 0.40
N PHE A 460 -1.38 -26.56 1.12
CA PHE A 460 -2.64 -27.20 1.46
C PHE A 460 -3.26 -26.64 2.73
N LYS A 461 -4.59 -26.74 2.82
CA LYS A 461 -5.32 -26.51 4.07
C LYS A 461 -4.91 -27.56 5.11
N GLU A 462 -5.01 -27.23 6.38
CA GLU A 462 -4.66 -28.12 7.48
C GLU A 462 -5.37 -29.50 7.37
N GLY A 463 -4.59 -30.58 7.44
CA GLY A 463 -5.08 -31.95 7.31
C GLY A 463 -5.56 -32.35 5.90
N LYS A 464 -5.31 -31.52 4.88
CA LYS A 464 -5.61 -31.82 3.47
C LYS A 464 -4.35 -32.08 2.67
N SER A 465 -4.48 -32.87 1.61
CA SER A 465 -3.45 -33.11 0.60
C SER A 465 -4.09 -33.63 -0.68
N LEU A 466 -3.44 -33.45 -1.79
CA LEU A 466 -3.72 -34.05 -3.09
C LEU A 466 -2.43 -34.52 -3.72
N ASP A 467 -2.48 -35.62 -4.45
CA ASP A 467 -1.35 -36.09 -5.26
C ASP A 467 -1.17 -35.14 -6.45
N GLU A 468 0.08 -34.98 -6.89
CA GLU A 468 0.45 -34.13 -8.02
C GLU A 468 -0.34 -34.51 -9.29
N GLU A 469 -0.52 -35.82 -9.55
CA GLU A 469 -1.27 -36.34 -10.69
C GLU A 469 -2.73 -35.85 -10.71
N ASN A 470 -3.38 -35.80 -9.55
CA ASN A 470 -4.75 -35.29 -9.41
C ASN A 470 -4.84 -33.81 -9.69
N ILE A 471 -3.87 -33.02 -9.20
CA ILE A 471 -3.81 -31.57 -9.45
C ILE A 471 -3.56 -31.31 -10.94
N LEU A 472 -2.60 -32.00 -11.54
CA LEU A 472 -2.30 -31.89 -12.98
C LEU A 472 -3.49 -32.28 -13.85
N SER A 473 -4.16 -33.38 -13.51
CA SER A 473 -5.37 -33.84 -14.21
C SER A 473 -6.48 -32.81 -14.16
N TYR A 474 -6.68 -32.17 -12.99
CA TYR A 474 -7.63 -31.09 -12.86
C TYR A 474 -7.24 -29.88 -13.72
N CYS A 475 -6.00 -29.43 -13.66
CA CYS A 475 -5.51 -28.35 -14.51
C CYS A 475 -5.67 -28.65 -16.00
N GLN A 476 -5.41 -29.88 -16.44
CA GLN A 476 -5.61 -30.32 -17.82
C GLN A 476 -7.07 -30.26 -18.28
N SER A 477 -8.02 -30.43 -17.36
CA SER A 477 -9.46 -30.32 -17.67
C SER A 477 -9.93 -28.87 -17.82
N GLN A 478 -9.19 -27.91 -17.23
CA GLN A 478 -9.59 -26.52 -17.17
C GLN A 478 -8.75 -25.57 -18.04
N LEU A 479 -7.51 -25.97 -18.39
CA LEU A 479 -6.53 -25.12 -19.07
C LEU A 479 -6.12 -25.67 -20.42
N ALA A 480 -5.74 -24.80 -21.33
CA ALA A 480 -5.04 -25.20 -22.55
C ALA A 480 -3.75 -25.94 -22.20
N LYS A 481 -3.39 -26.98 -22.99
CA LYS A 481 -2.29 -27.88 -22.70
C LYS A 481 -0.95 -27.19 -22.39
N TYR A 482 -0.67 -26.07 -23.07
CA TYR A 482 0.59 -25.35 -22.87
C TYR A 482 0.62 -24.55 -21.54
N LYS A 483 -0.54 -24.26 -20.92
CA LYS A 483 -0.68 -23.54 -19.64
C LYS A 483 -0.62 -24.46 -18.43
N VAL A 484 -0.80 -25.77 -18.62
CA VAL A 484 -0.75 -26.76 -17.52
C VAL A 484 0.63 -26.72 -16.87
N PRO A 485 0.72 -26.67 -15.52
CA PRO A 485 1.99 -26.74 -14.82
C PRO A 485 2.83 -27.94 -15.27
N TYR A 486 4.12 -27.70 -15.49
CA TYR A 486 5.08 -28.76 -15.82
C TYR A 486 5.51 -29.56 -14.58
N GLU A 487 5.57 -28.83 -13.44
CA GLU A 487 5.88 -29.37 -12.12
C GLU A 487 4.98 -28.73 -11.07
N ILE A 488 4.71 -29.49 -9.99
CA ILE A 488 4.04 -29.00 -8.80
C ILE A 488 4.92 -29.27 -7.59
N GLU A 489 5.12 -28.24 -6.76
CA GLU A 489 5.86 -28.36 -5.50
C GLU A 489 4.96 -27.96 -4.35
N CYS A 490 4.90 -28.80 -3.30
CA CYS A 490 4.13 -28.53 -2.10
C CYS A 490 5.01 -27.82 -1.08
N LEU A 491 4.54 -26.69 -0.57
CA LEU A 491 5.19 -25.90 0.47
C LEU A 491 4.33 -25.85 1.74
N THR A 492 4.96 -25.60 2.89
CA THR A 492 4.25 -25.30 4.13
C THR A 492 3.70 -23.89 4.15
N GLU A 493 4.37 -22.95 3.49
CA GLU A 493 3.97 -21.56 3.34
C GLU A 493 4.62 -20.95 2.09
N LEU A 494 3.97 -19.96 1.48
CA LEU A 494 4.57 -19.18 0.39
C LEU A 494 5.43 -18.04 0.96
N PRO A 495 6.62 -17.75 0.37
CA PRO A 495 7.47 -16.65 0.80
C PRO A 495 6.78 -15.31 0.55
N ARG A 496 6.80 -14.41 1.56
CA ARG A 496 6.09 -13.12 1.50
C ARG A 496 6.98 -11.97 1.93
N ASN A 497 6.66 -10.80 1.39
CA ASN A 497 7.21 -9.55 1.90
C ASN A 497 6.44 -9.07 3.15
N ALA A 498 6.90 -7.96 3.73
CA ALA A 498 6.29 -7.35 4.92
C ALA A 498 4.82 -6.93 4.76
N SER A 499 4.39 -6.65 3.52
CA SER A 499 3.00 -6.30 3.21
C SER A 499 2.10 -7.51 2.94
N GLY A 500 2.64 -8.74 3.08
CA GLY A 500 1.90 -9.99 2.83
C GLY A 500 1.89 -10.45 1.38
N LYS A 501 2.58 -9.76 0.46
CA LYS A 501 2.64 -10.12 -0.95
C LYS A 501 3.62 -11.28 -1.18
N VAL A 502 3.21 -12.29 -1.97
CA VAL A 502 4.06 -13.41 -2.37
C VAL A 502 5.28 -12.94 -3.17
N LEU A 503 6.46 -13.42 -2.79
CA LEU A 503 7.73 -13.11 -3.43
C LEU A 503 8.06 -14.15 -4.51
N LYS A 504 7.37 -14.10 -5.67
CA LYS A 504 7.56 -15.06 -6.77
C LYS A 504 9.02 -15.19 -7.23
N HIS A 505 9.82 -14.12 -7.11
CA HIS A 505 11.24 -14.17 -7.52
C HIS A 505 12.09 -15.13 -6.66
N THR A 506 11.71 -15.40 -5.41
CA THR A 506 12.40 -16.35 -4.53
C THR A 506 12.03 -17.79 -4.82
N LEU A 507 10.91 -18.01 -5.54
CA LEU A 507 10.44 -19.31 -6.00
C LEU A 507 11.08 -19.73 -7.34
N ARG A 508 11.70 -18.79 -8.06
CA ARG A 508 12.44 -19.08 -9.29
C ARG A 508 13.82 -19.64 -8.97
N PRO A 509 14.32 -20.64 -9.73
CA PRO A 509 15.68 -21.12 -9.55
C PRO A 509 16.67 -19.97 -9.75
N LYS A 510 17.68 -19.91 -8.89
CA LYS A 510 18.78 -18.95 -9.09
C LYS A 510 19.48 -19.34 -10.39
N VAL A 511 19.41 -18.50 -11.40
CA VAL A 511 20.20 -18.66 -12.62
C VAL A 511 21.66 -18.55 -12.19
N SER A 512 22.38 -19.67 -12.19
CA SER A 512 23.84 -19.66 -12.07
C SER A 512 24.37 -18.89 -13.28
N THR A 513 24.80 -17.66 -13.06
CA THR A 513 25.61 -16.95 -14.06
C THR A 513 26.87 -17.77 -14.24
N ILE A 514 26.93 -18.52 -15.36
CA ILE A 514 28.17 -19.12 -15.88
C ILE A 514 29.01 -18.00 -16.48
#